data_633502c5402de5ece3e8cba3179d4c5c
#
_entry.id   633502c5402de5ece3e8cba3179d4c5c
#
_cell.length_a   1.000
_cell.length_b   1.000
_cell.length_c   1.000
_cell.angle_alpha   90.00
_cell.angle_beta   90.00
_cell.angle_gamma   90.00
#
_symmetry.space_group_name_H-M   'P 1'
#
loop_
_entity.id
_entity.type
_entity.pdbx_description
1 polymer ?
#
loop_
_entity_poly.entity_id
_entity_poly.type
_entity_poly.pdbx_seq_one_letter_code
_entity_poly.pdbx_strand_id
1 'polypeptide(L)'
;MMENIIYKGFEFNLIYRCSYSSLFYNSNLEMVLCIADVEYIPIENFKTIFDSISELIEKHSIKHLLFDKRNLRTFHQPSMEWYFAVWKQSIKEKGLVNHYKILPDLEWFVQAVNAGKHEIFKKYNSNLLNGIRVSYVDTIEKAIDDILISTNN
;
A
#
# COMPACT_ATOMS: atom_id res chain seq x y z
N MET A 1 -7.19 24.45 0.74
CA MET A 1 -8.39 23.72 0.26
C MET A 1 -8.16 22.23 0.42
N MET A 2 -9.07 21.56 1.13
CA MET A 2 -8.97 20.11 1.31
C MET A 2 -9.48 19.42 0.04
N GLU A 3 -8.67 18.49 -0.46
CA GLU A 3 -9.02 17.70 -1.61
C GLU A 3 -9.62 16.37 -1.13
N ASN A 4 -10.78 16.01 -1.66
CA ASN A 4 -11.47 14.78 -1.30
C ASN A 4 -11.76 13.98 -2.56
N ILE A 5 -11.73 12.67 -2.43
CA ILE A 5 -12.14 11.75 -3.51
C ILE A 5 -13.18 10.79 -2.95
N ILE A 6 -14.08 10.33 -3.81
CA ILE A 6 -15.18 9.46 -3.41
C ILE A 6 -15.09 8.16 -4.22
N TYR A 7 -15.10 7.02 -3.50
CA TYR A 7 -15.17 5.70 -4.10
C TYR A 7 -16.28 4.90 -3.43
N LYS A 8 -17.25 4.41 -4.19
CA LYS A 8 -18.38 3.61 -3.70
C LYS A 8 -19.14 4.31 -2.57
N GLY A 9 -19.28 5.63 -2.67
CA GLY A 9 -19.97 6.43 -1.66
C GLY A 9 -19.13 6.78 -0.44
N PHE A 10 -17.91 6.27 -0.32
CA PHE A 10 -17.02 6.61 0.78
C PHE A 10 -16.15 7.80 0.40
N GLU A 11 -16.13 8.80 1.26
CA GLU A 11 -15.32 10.00 1.04
C GLU A 11 -13.96 9.82 1.72
N PHE A 12 -12.89 9.97 0.94
CA PHE A 12 -11.51 9.91 1.41
C PHE A 12 -10.93 11.32 1.44
N ASN A 13 -10.41 11.72 2.57
CA ASN A 13 -9.83 13.04 2.77
C ASN A 13 -8.33 13.01 2.58
N LEU A 14 -7.79 14.02 1.87
CA LEU A 14 -6.34 14.15 1.72
C LEU A 14 -5.75 14.52 3.08
N ILE A 15 -4.83 13.69 3.58
CA ILE A 15 -4.20 13.89 4.90
C ILE A 15 -2.69 14.09 4.81
N TYR A 16 -2.08 13.81 3.66
CA TYR A 16 -0.66 14.03 3.45
C TYR A 16 -0.37 14.03 1.95
N ARG A 17 0.52 14.90 1.52
CA ARG A 17 0.99 14.94 0.12
C ARG A 17 2.44 15.37 0.10
N CYS A 18 3.23 14.69 -0.72
CA CYS A 18 4.59 15.10 -1.07
C CYS A 18 4.70 15.14 -2.61
N SER A 19 5.90 15.39 -3.11
CA SER A 19 6.11 15.45 -4.57
C SER A 19 5.89 14.12 -5.27
N TYR A 20 5.83 13.01 -4.53
CA TYR A 20 5.81 11.65 -5.10
C TYR A 20 4.49 10.93 -4.89
N SER A 21 3.74 11.26 -3.85
CA SER A 21 2.51 10.53 -3.53
C SER A 21 1.54 11.37 -2.72
N SER A 22 0.28 10.92 -2.73
CA SER A 22 -0.82 11.50 -1.95
C SER A 22 -1.41 10.41 -1.07
N LEU A 23 -1.70 10.74 0.20
CA LEU A 23 -2.35 9.83 1.14
C LEU A 23 -3.75 10.33 1.46
N PHE A 24 -4.73 9.47 1.26
CA PHE A 24 -6.14 9.75 1.53
C PHE A 24 -6.68 8.77 2.57
N TYR A 25 -7.57 9.24 3.42
CA TYR A 25 -8.05 8.47 4.58
C TYR A 25 -9.57 8.47 4.67
N ASN A 26 -10.13 7.30 4.99
CA ASN A 26 -11.55 7.16 5.34
C ASN A 26 -11.67 6.42 6.68
N SER A 27 -12.27 7.08 7.67
CA SER A 27 -12.36 6.53 9.02
C SER A 27 -13.35 5.37 9.13
N ASN A 28 -14.43 5.38 8.36
CA ASN A 28 -15.43 4.32 8.42
C ASN A 28 -14.88 2.98 7.94
N LEU A 29 -14.02 3.01 6.93
CA LEU A 29 -13.36 1.81 6.40
C LEU A 29 -12.06 1.51 7.15
N GLU A 30 -11.57 2.42 7.98
CA GLU A 30 -10.26 2.32 8.63
C GLU A 30 -9.17 2.09 7.57
N MET A 31 -9.23 2.86 6.48
CA MET A 31 -8.44 2.65 5.27
C MET A 31 -7.67 3.89 4.84
N VAL A 32 -6.40 3.70 4.45
CA VAL A 32 -5.58 4.71 3.80
C VAL A 32 -5.31 4.29 2.38
N LEU A 33 -5.46 5.24 1.44
CA LEU A 33 -5.04 5.09 0.06
C LEU A 33 -3.73 5.84 -0.11
N CYS A 34 -2.69 5.16 -0.59
CA CYS A 34 -1.43 5.77 -1.01
C CYS A 34 -1.38 5.72 -2.51
N ILE A 35 -1.46 6.89 -3.15
CA ILE A 35 -1.48 6.98 -4.62
C ILE A 35 -0.14 7.53 -5.09
N ALA A 36 0.56 6.77 -5.93
CA ALA A 36 1.79 7.25 -6.56
C ALA A 36 1.41 8.26 -7.64
N ASP A 37 1.95 9.48 -7.53
CA ASP A 37 1.65 10.58 -8.44
C ASP A 37 2.71 10.76 -9.53
N VAL A 38 3.74 9.92 -9.54
CA VAL A 38 4.90 10.02 -10.43
C VAL A 38 5.24 8.66 -11.02
N GLU A 39 6.13 8.65 -12.02
CA GLU A 39 6.57 7.41 -12.66
C GLU A 39 7.68 6.69 -11.89
N TYR A 40 8.40 7.40 -10.99
CA TYR A 40 9.49 6.85 -10.20
C TYR A 40 9.54 7.50 -8.83
N ILE A 41 9.64 6.68 -7.78
CA ILE A 41 9.83 7.14 -6.40
C ILE A 41 11.21 6.67 -5.93
N PRO A 42 12.16 7.60 -5.68
CA PRO A 42 13.46 7.21 -5.11
C PRO A 42 13.30 6.51 -3.76
N ILE A 43 14.21 5.59 -3.45
CA ILE A 43 14.06 4.76 -2.24
C ILE A 43 13.97 5.57 -0.95
N GLU A 44 14.74 6.65 -0.83
CA GLU A 44 14.68 7.48 0.39
C GLU A 44 13.32 8.15 0.55
N ASN A 45 12.72 8.56 -0.55
CA ASN A 45 11.37 9.13 -0.54
C ASN A 45 10.31 8.06 -0.30
N PHE A 46 10.51 6.86 -0.85
CA PHE A 46 9.65 5.70 -0.59
C PHE A 46 9.62 5.39 0.90
N LYS A 47 10.79 5.35 1.54
CA LYS A 47 10.89 5.13 2.98
C LYS A 47 10.16 6.21 3.78
N THR A 48 10.35 7.47 3.41
CA THR A 48 9.68 8.60 4.07
C THR A 48 8.16 8.49 3.96
N ILE A 49 7.65 8.13 2.79
CA ILE A 49 6.21 7.92 2.58
C ILE A 49 5.69 6.81 3.51
N PHE A 50 6.38 5.68 3.57
CA PHE A 50 5.94 4.55 4.40
C PHE A 50 6.11 4.83 5.89
N ASP A 51 7.09 5.63 6.30
CA ASP A 51 7.18 6.10 7.68
C ASP A 51 5.99 6.99 8.04
N SER A 52 5.54 7.84 7.12
CA SER A 52 4.33 8.64 7.30
C SER A 52 3.09 7.76 7.42
N ILE A 53 3.00 6.72 6.61
CA ILE A 53 1.91 5.74 6.68
C ILE A 53 1.93 5.05 8.05
N SER A 54 3.10 4.67 8.56
CA SER A 54 3.23 4.05 9.88
C SER A 54 2.68 4.94 11.00
N GLU A 55 2.99 6.24 10.95
CA GLU A 55 2.46 7.20 11.92
C GLU A 55 0.94 7.30 11.85
N LEU A 56 0.37 7.29 10.64
CA LEU A 56 -1.07 7.34 10.45
C LEU A 56 -1.76 6.07 10.94
N ILE A 57 -1.14 4.91 10.72
CA ILE A 57 -1.67 3.63 11.20
C ILE A 57 -1.80 3.65 12.72
N GLU A 58 -0.77 4.12 13.42
CA GLU A 58 -0.81 4.21 14.88
C GLU A 58 -1.82 5.25 15.36
N LYS A 59 -1.84 6.43 14.73
CA LYS A 59 -2.68 7.55 15.16
C LYS A 59 -4.16 7.27 14.96
N HIS A 60 -4.55 6.63 13.85
CA HIS A 60 -5.94 6.45 13.45
C HIS A 60 -6.43 5.00 13.52
N SER A 61 -5.62 4.08 14.04
CA SER A 61 -5.98 2.65 14.10
C SER A 61 -6.37 2.11 12.72
N ILE A 62 -5.58 2.42 11.71
CA ILE A 62 -5.84 2.00 10.33
C ILE A 62 -5.60 0.50 10.21
N LYS A 63 -6.54 -0.20 9.58
CA LYS A 63 -6.47 -1.65 9.36
C LYS A 63 -6.18 -2.02 7.92
N HIS A 64 -6.43 -1.10 6.97
CA HIS A 64 -6.31 -1.39 5.54
C HIS A 64 -5.50 -0.31 4.85
N LEU A 65 -4.48 -0.72 4.12
CA LEU A 65 -3.67 0.16 3.28
C LEU A 65 -3.78 -0.31 1.83
N LEU A 66 -4.04 0.62 0.92
CA LEU A 66 -3.97 0.35 -0.51
C LEU A 66 -2.89 1.23 -1.14
N PHE A 67 -1.95 0.60 -1.86
CA PHE A 67 -0.95 1.33 -2.63
C PHE A 67 -1.31 1.23 -4.11
N ASP A 68 -1.72 2.36 -4.67
CA ASP A 68 -2.04 2.48 -6.10
C ASP A 68 -0.77 2.85 -6.86
N LYS A 69 -0.23 1.86 -7.59
CA LYS A 69 1.02 2.00 -8.34
C LYS A 69 0.79 2.20 -9.83
N ARG A 70 -0.45 2.48 -10.25
CA ARG A 70 -0.78 2.55 -11.69
C ARG A 70 0.04 3.57 -12.48
N ASN A 71 0.50 4.64 -11.82
CA ASN A 71 1.33 5.65 -12.48
C ASN A 71 2.81 5.30 -12.56
N LEU A 72 3.27 4.32 -11.77
CA LEU A 72 4.68 3.94 -11.76
C LEU A 72 5.10 3.31 -13.09
N ARG A 73 6.30 3.65 -13.52
CA ARG A 73 6.91 3.10 -14.74
C ARG A 73 8.32 2.55 -14.46
N THR A 74 8.69 2.48 -13.18
CA THR A 74 9.98 1.96 -12.74
C THR A 74 9.73 0.99 -11.58
N PHE A 75 10.23 -0.23 -11.72
CA PHE A 75 10.25 -1.21 -10.64
C PHE A 75 11.62 -1.13 -9.96
N HIS A 76 11.62 -0.98 -8.63
CA HIS A 76 12.86 -0.84 -7.85
C HIS A 76 12.93 -1.96 -6.80
N GLN A 77 13.76 -2.97 -7.08
CA GLN A 77 13.92 -4.14 -6.22
C GLN A 77 14.29 -3.78 -4.77
N PRO A 78 15.27 -2.88 -4.50
CA PRO A 78 15.61 -2.53 -3.12
C PRO A 78 14.45 -1.94 -2.32
N SER A 79 13.55 -1.18 -2.95
CA SER A 79 12.37 -0.64 -2.29
C SER A 79 11.41 -1.75 -1.87
N MET A 80 11.20 -2.74 -2.73
CA MET A 80 10.35 -3.90 -2.42
C MET A 80 10.96 -4.72 -1.28
N GLU A 81 12.28 -4.96 -1.33
CA GLU A 81 12.97 -5.68 -0.28
C GLU A 81 12.84 -4.97 1.07
N TRP A 82 13.05 -3.66 1.09
CA TRP A 82 12.87 -2.86 2.30
C TRP A 82 11.43 -2.97 2.83
N TYR A 83 10.45 -2.90 1.93
CA TYR A 83 9.04 -3.04 2.32
C TYR A 83 8.78 -4.35 3.05
N PHE A 84 9.21 -5.48 2.49
CA PHE A 84 8.93 -6.79 3.07
C PHE A 84 9.80 -7.07 4.30
N ALA A 85 11.10 -6.78 4.24
CA ALA A 85 12.05 -7.18 5.27
C ALA A 85 12.09 -6.22 6.45
N VAL A 86 11.77 -4.95 6.24
CA VAL A 86 11.87 -3.92 7.29
C VAL A 86 10.51 -3.35 7.64
N TRP A 87 9.83 -2.71 6.70
CA TRP A 87 8.60 -1.98 7.01
C TRP A 87 7.48 -2.90 7.46
N LYS A 88 7.21 -3.94 6.71
CA LYS A 88 6.14 -4.89 7.02
C LYS A 88 6.36 -5.52 8.40
N GLN A 89 7.60 -5.83 8.74
CA GLN A 89 7.93 -6.41 10.05
C GLN A 89 7.68 -5.43 11.19
N SER A 90 7.97 -4.14 10.97
CA SER A 90 7.78 -3.11 11.99
C SER A 90 6.30 -2.79 12.24
N ILE A 91 5.45 -2.98 11.24
CA ILE A 91 4.05 -2.54 11.31
C ILE A 91 3.06 -3.66 11.63
N LYS A 92 3.46 -4.92 11.55
CA LYS A 92 2.51 -6.03 11.69
C LYS A 92 1.86 -6.12 13.07
N GLU A 93 2.48 -5.54 14.11
CA GLU A 93 1.91 -5.51 15.45
C GLU A 93 1.15 -4.21 15.74
N LYS A 94 1.05 -3.31 14.76
CA LYS A 94 0.40 -2.00 14.93
C LYS A 94 -1.07 -2.00 14.49
N GLY A 95 -1.59 -3.16 14.10
CA GLY A 95 -3.00 -3.32 13.77
C GLY A 95 -3.34 -3.34 12.29
N LEU A 96 -2.37 -3.11 11.40
CA LEU A 96 -2.62 -3.22 9.97
C LEU A 96 -2.89 -4.68 9.60
N VAL A 97 -4.05 -4.94 8.98
CA VAL A 97 -4.51 -6.28 8.62
C VAL A 97 -4.24 -6.58 7.15
N ASN A 98 -4.63 -5.66 6.27
CA ASN A 98 -4.55 -5.86 4.82
C ASN A 98 -3.70 -4.80 4.15
N HIS A 99 -2.85 -5.22 3.21
CA HIS A 99 -2.17 -4.33 2.28
C HIS A 99 -2.61 -4.70 0.87
N TYR A 100 -3.42 -3.84 0.26
CA TYR A 100 -3.87 -3.99 -1.12
C TYR A 100 -2.90 -3.26 -2.04
N LYS A 101 -2.66 -3.84 -3.21
CA LYS A 101 -1.79 -3.24 -4.23
C LYS A 101 -2.49 -3.25 -5.58
N ILE A 102 -2.41 -2.13 -6.30
CA ILE A 102 -2.81 -2.05 -7.69
C ILE A 102 -1.53 -1.83 -8.51
N LEU A 103 -1.18 -2.79 -9.35
CA LEU A 103 0.01 -2.69 -10.21
C LEU A 103 -0.35 -1.97 -11.52
N PRO A 104 0.63 -1.33 -12.17
CA PRO A 104 0.41 -0.84 -13.54
C PRO A 104 -0.02 -1.98 -14.45
N ASP A 105 -0.88 -1.70 -15.42
CA ASP A 105 -1.30 -2.69 -16.43
C ASP A 105 -0.20 -2.82 -17.48
N LEU A 106 0.95 -3.34 -17.06
CA LEU A 106 2.15 -3.52 -17.88
C LEU A 106 2.72 -4.90 -17.56
N GLU A 107 2.74 -5.77 -18.55
CA GLU A 107 3.20 -7.14 -18.35
C GLU A 107 4.62 -7.20 -17.76
N TRP A 108 5.53 -6.37 -18.29
CA TRP A 108 6.92 -6.36 -17.79
C TRP A 108 7.00 -5.95 -16.31
N PHE A 109 6.12 -5.03 -15.86
CA PHE A 109 6.10 -4.60 -14.47
C PHE A 109 5.61 -5.74 -13.56
N VAL A 110 4.53 -6.41 -13.95
CA VAL A 110 4.00 -7.55 -13.21
C VAL A 110 5.03 -8.67 -13.12
N GLN A 111 5.73 -8.96 -14.22
CA GLN A 111 6.80 -9.97 -14.23
C GLN A 111 7.96 -9.57 -13.31
N ALA A 112 8.35 -8.29 -13.32
CA ALA A 112 9.41 -7.79 -12.44
C ALA A 112 9.03 -7.93 -10.97
N VAL A 113 7.78 -7.63 -10.62
CA VAL A 113 7.27 -7.78 -9.25
C VAL A 113 7.34 -9.25 -8.83
N ASN A 114 6.88 -10.16 -9.69
CA ASN A 114 6.87 -11.59 -9.37
C ASN A 114 8.27 -12.13 -9.19
N ALA A 115 9.20 -11.77 -10.09
CA ALA A 115 10.60 -12.17 -9.99
C ALA A 115 11.26 -11.61 -8.73
N GLY A 116 10.98 -10.34 -8.43
CA GLY A 116 11.51 -9.67 -7.24
C GLY A 116 11.04 -10.32 -5.95
N LYS A 117 9.76 -10.67 -5.86
CA LYS A 117 9.23 -11.38 -4.70
C LYS A 117 9.89 -12.74 -4.52
N HIS A 118 10.09 -13.48 -5.63
CA HIS A 118 10.76 -14.77 -5.59
C HIS A 118 12.17 -14.64 -4.99
N GLU A 119 12.94 -13.66 -5.44
CA GLU A 119 14.29 -13.43 -4.92
C GLU A 119 14.29 -13.05 -3.45
N ILE A 120 13.35 -12.20 -3.03
CA ILE A 120 13.25 -11.79 -1.64
C ILE A 120 12.89 -12.97 -0.74
N PHE A 121 11.89 -13.78 -1.13
CA PHE A 121 11.45 -14.91 -0.32
C PHE A 121 12.46 -16.05 -0.30
N LYS A 122 13.33 -16.14 -1.32
CA LYS A 122 14.45 -17.07 -1.34
C LYS A 122 15.56 -16.63 -0.38
N LYS A 123 15.81 -15.31 -0.30
CA LYS A 123 16.82 -14.72 0.57
C LYS A 123 16.43 -14.76 2.04
N TYR A 124 15.16 -14.48 2.32
CA TYR A 124 14.58 -14.47 3.67
C TYR A 124 13.69 -15.69 3.84
N ASN A 125 13.35 -16.05 5.06
CA ASN A 125 12.46 -17.19 5.29
C ASN A 125 10.98 -16.80 5.09
N SER A 126 10.09 -17.80 5.12
CA SER A 126 8.66 -17.61 4.90
C SER A 126 7.97 -16.71 5.94
N ASN A 127 8.65 -16.38 7.05
CA ASN A 127 8.08 -15.52 8.10
C ASN A 127 7.81 -14.10 7.60
N LEU A 128 8.42 -13.67 6.50
CA LEU A 128 8.13 -12.36 5.91
C LEU A 128 6.66 -12.23 5.50
N LEU A 129 5.96 -13.33 5.25
CA LEU A 129 4.55 -13.34 4.84
C LEU A 129 3.58 -13.33 6.01
N ASN A 130 4.07 -13.53 7.23
CA ASN A 130 3.21 -13.63 8.40
C ASN A 130 2.72 -12.26 8.86
N GLY A 131 1.46 -12.21 9.30
CA GLY A 131 0.86 -11.04 9.92
C GLY A 131 -0.04 -10.26 8.99
N ILE A 132 0.50 -9.56 8.01
CA ILE A 132 -0.27 -8.70 7.11
C ILE A 132 -0.58 -9.44 5.81
N ARG A 133 -1.86 -9.49 5.43
CA ARG A 133 -2.27 -10.05 4.15
C ARG A 133 -1.96 -9.06 3.02
N VAL A 134 -1.23 -9.50 2.01
CA VAL A 134 -0.95 -8.72 0.81
C VAL A 134 -1.83 -9.24 -0.32
N SER A 135 -2.64 -8.37 -0.90
CA SER A 135 -3.59 -8.74 -1.97
C SER A 135 -3.44 -7.80 -3.16
N TYR A 136 -3.46 -8.35 -4.37
CA TYR A 136 -3.44 -7.56 -5.60
C TYR A 136 -4.88 -7.42 -6.10
N VAL A 137 -5.29 -6.18 -6.38
CA VAL A 137 -6.62 -5.86 -6.89
C VAL A 137 -6.48 -4.98 -8.12
N ASP A 138 -7.50 -4.94 -8.97
CA ASP A 138 -7.47 -4.14 -10.19
C ASP A 138 -7.93 -2.71 -9.96
N THR A 139 -8.76 -2.48 -8.95
CA THR A 139 -9.35 -1.16 -8.68
C THR A 139 -9.45 -0.93 -7.17
N ILE A 140 -9.58 0.35 -6.81
CA ILE A 140 -9.83 0.75 -5.42
C ILE A 140 -11.20 0.20 -4.97
N GLU A 141 -12.20 0.23 -5.85
CA GLU A 141 -13.54 -0.26 -5.56
C GLU A 141 -13.55 -1.74 -5.16
N LYS A 142 -12.73 -2.56 -5.82
CA LYS A 142 -12.62 -3.99 -5.46
C LYS A 142 -12.03 -4.20 -4.08
N ALA A 143 -11.06 -3.39 -3.69
CA ALA A 143 -10.51 -3.44 -2.33
C ALA A 143 -11.57 -3.08 -1.30
N ILE A 144 -12.38 -2.05 -1.57
CA ILE A 144 -13.47 -1.64 -0.69
C ILE A 144 -14.50 -2.77 -0.56
N ASP A 145 -14.87 -3.40 -1.67
CA ASP A 145 -15.79 -4.53 -1.65
C ASP A 145 -15.25 -5.68 -0.78
N ASP A 146 -13.97 -5.99 -0.91
CA ASP A 146 -13.33 -7.03 -0.11
C ASP A 146 -13.38 -6.71 1.39
N ILE A 147 -13.13 -5.45 1.76
CA ILE A 147 -13.21 -5.00 3.14
C ILE A 147 -14.64 -5.14 3.67
N LEU A 148 -15.63 -4.70 2.90
CA LEU A 148 -17.04 -4.76 3.31
C LEU A 148 -17.53 -6.19 3.49
N ILE A 149 -17.12 -7.10 2.61
CA ILE A 149 -17.47 -8.53 2.73
C ILE A 149 -16.86 -9.12 4.01
N SER A 150 -15.58 -8.83 4.27
CA SER A 150 -14.88 -9.34 5.44
C SER A 150 -15.48 -8.83 6.74
N THR A 151 -15.94 -7.57 6.76
CA THR A 151 -16.52 -6.94 7.96
C THR A 151 -17.92 -7.51 8.27
N ASN A 152 -18.66 -7.96 7.25
CA ASN A 152 -20.02 -8.47 7.42
C ASN A 152 -20.09 -9.97 7.74
N ASN A 153 -18.95 -10.62 7.80
CA ASN A 153 -18.86 -12.04 8.21
C ASN A 153 -18.48 -12.15 9.71
#